data_ed14703063d4db1932b15d089eb344c2
#
_entry.id   ed14703063d4db1932b15d089eb344c2
#
_cell.length_a   1.000
_cell.length_b   1.000
_cell.length_c   1.000
_cell.angle_alpha   90.00
_cell.angle_beta   90.00
_cell.angle_gamma   90.00
#
_symmetry.space_group_name_H-M   'P 1'
#
loop_
_entity.id
_entity.type
_entity.pdbx_description
1 polymer ?
#
loop_
_entity_poly.entity_id
_entity_poly.type
_entity_poly.pdbx_seq_one_letter_code
_entity_poly.pdbx_strand_id
1 'polypeptide(L)'
;YYTKDGIFLGDNHLKNVQQFPVKKYLESFDYDLAIPGDTSRLWVLAQEKINEDRKIKFFKTHNALVKLGNYDFTNRANSLGGIYIVRDPRNVLDSMSRHFQIDHDKALEVMQDKKNFTYDFKKKKDYSDYQFISSWELNYQSWKNNNLLPIKFLKYEDLLSETFFVFKEIIEFINKLTNDKSGFSREKAKNAVNTTSFENLKKIEETNGFGESIISREEKKKIPFFHLGPKNNWKKNFDKEFV
;
A
#
# COMPACT_ATOMS: atom_id res chain seq x y z
N TYR A 1 0.15 -15.16 -8.76
CA TYR A 1 0.50 -15.40 -10.15
C TYR A 1 -0.71 -15.26 -11.06
N TYR A 2 -0.48 -14.71 -12.25
CA TYR A 2 -1.52 -14.54 -13.27
C TYR A 2 -1.20 -15.39 -14.49
N THR A 3 -2.22 -15.96 -15.12
CA THR A 3 -2.09 -16.56 -16.44
C THR A 3 -1.93 -15.50 -17.53
N LYS A 4 -1.58 -15.92 -18.75
CA LYS A 4 -1.56 -15.02 -19.94
C LYS A 4 -2.91 -14.34 -20.18
N ASP A 5 -4.00 -14.96 -19.73
CA ASP A 5 -5.37 -14.48 -19.89
C ASP A 5 -5.87 -13.65 -18.69
N GLY A 6 -4.97 -13.29 -17.75
CA GLY A 6 -5.27 -12.45 -16.61
C GLY A 6 -5.94 -13.14 -15.43
N ILE A 7 -5.99 -14.48 -15.39
CA ILE A 7 -6.55 -15.23 -14.26
C ILE A 7 -5.55 -15.25 -13.11
N PHE A 8 -5.98 -14.82 -11.92
CA PHE A 8 -5.18 -14.89 -10.70
C PHE A 8 -5.25 -16.32 -10.13
N LEU A 9 -4.09 -16.93 -9.96
CA LEU A 9 -3.95 -18.32 -9.47
C LEU A 9 -3.72 -18.42 -7.95
N GLY A 10 -3.72 -17.31 -7.27
CA GLY A 10 -3.41 -17.22 -5.85
C GLY A 10 -1.94 -16.92 -5.56
N ASP A 11 -1.69 -16.17 -4.52
CA ASP A 11 -0.37 -15.85 -3.98
C ASP A 11 -0.52 -15.40 -2.54
N ASN A 12 0.19 -16.04 -1.62
CA ASN A 12 0.11 -15.75 -0.19
C ASN A 12 0.72 -14.39 0.18
N HIS A 13 1.52 -13.79 -0.69
CA HIS A 13 2.32 -12.59 -0.39
C HIS A 13 2.26 -11.52 -1.47
N LEU A 14 1.45 -11.66 -2.51
CA LEU A 14 1.40 -10.72 -3.64
C LEU A 14 2.81 -10.38 -4.17
N LYS A 15 3.63 -11.42 -4.38
CA LYS A 15 5.08 -11.32 -4.65
C LYS A 15 5.46 -10.45 -5.86
N ASN A 16 4.52 -10.19 -6.77
CA ASN A 16 4.75 -9.35 -7.94
C ASN A 16 4.75 -7.85 -7.62
N VAL A 17 4.21 -7.47 -6.45
CA VAL A 17 4.23 -6.07 -5.98
C VAL A 17 5.14 -6.02 -4.76
N GLN A 18 6.36 -5.58 -4.97
CA GLN A 18 7.35 -5.47 -3.92
C GLN A 18 7.12 -4.20 -3.11
N GLN A 19 7.44 -4.23 -1.83
CA GLN A 19 7.41 -3.04 -0.99
C GLN A 19 8.72 -2.26 -1.12
N PHE A 20 8.63 -0.92 -1.06
CA PHE A 20 9.78 -0.04 -0.92
C PHE A 20 9.48 1.01 0.18
N PRO A 21 10.44 1.32 1.06
CA PRO A 21 11.77 0.70 1.18
C PRO A 21 11.72 -0.67 1.87
N VAL A 22 12.71 -1.49 1.60
CA VAL A 22 13.00 -2.73 2.33
C VAL A 22 14.51 -3.01 2.34
N LYS A 23 14.99 -3.73 3.36
CA LYS A 23 16.40 -4.01 3.63
C LYS A 23 17.20 -4.43 2.39
N LYS A 24 16.68 -5.37 1.59
CA LYS A 24 17.38 -5.91 0.41
C LYS A 24 17.84 -4.87 -0.61
N TYR A 25 17.17 -3.71 -0.67
CA TYR A 25 17.56 -2.61 -1.57
C TYR A 25 18.59 -1.66 -0.97
N LEU A 26 18.86 -1.82 0.33
CA LEU A 26 19.76 -0.97 1.10
C LEU A 26 21.06 -1.68 1.48
N GLU A 27 21.18 -3.00 1.27
CA GLU A 27 22.31 -3.84 1.69
C GLU A 27 23.68 -3.38 1.20
N SER A 28 23.71 -2.63 0.10
CA SER A 28 24.97 -2.10 -0.45
C SER A 28 25.39 -0.73 0.10
N PHE A 29 24.60 -0.17 1.01
CA PHE A 29 24.83 1.14 1.60
C PHE A 29 25.15 0.98 3.08
N ASP A 30 25.94 1.94 3.60
CA ASP A 30 26.19 2.04 5.02
C ASP A 30 25.07 2.86 5.71
N TYR A 31 24.43 2.29 6.75
CA TYR A 31 23.40 2.93 7.55
C TYR A 31 23.27 2.29 8.94
N ASP A 32 22.79 3.06 9.91
CA ASP A 32 22.52 2.55 11.25
C ASP A 32 21.11 1.94 11.33
N LEU A 33 21.06 0.62 11.46
CA LEU A 33 19.82 -0.15 11.62
C LEU A 33 19.00 0.28 12.85
N ALA A 34 19.64 0.80 13.88
CA ALA A 34 19.01 1.13 15.16
C ALA A 34 18.38 2.54 15.18
N ILE A 35 18.65 3.37 14.17
CA ILE A 35 18.15 4.74 14.09
C ILE A 35 16.93 4.81 13.17
N PRO A 36 15.72 5.10 13.71
CA PRO A 36 14.55 5.29 12.87
C PRO A 36 14.78 6.42 11.86
N GLY A 37 14.57 6.12 10.59
CA GLY A 37 14.67 7.10 9.51
C GLY A 37 16.09 7.36 8.97
N ASP A 38 17.15 6.75 9.49
CA ASP A 38 18.49 6.89 8.92
C ASP A 38 18.53 6.45 7.45
N THR A 39 17.76 5.43 7.09
CA THR A 39 17.63 4.94 5.71
C THR A 39 16.97 5.94 4.75
N SER A 40 16.34 7.00 5.24
CA SER A 40 15.71 8.01 4.38
C SER A 40 16.70 8.71 3.45
N ARG A 41 17.94 8.91 3.90
CA ARG A 41 19.02 9.49 3.09
C ARG A 41 19.42 8.62 1.90
N LEU A 42 19.02 7.36 1.90
CA LEU A 42 19.38 6.37 0.88
C LEU A 42 18.22 6.06 -0.08
N TRP A 43 17.02 6.60 0.13
CA TRP A 43 15.85 6.25 -0.69
C TRP A 43 16.07 6.50 -2.18
N VAL A 44 16.57 7.66 -2.56
CA VAL A 44 16.84 8.00 -3.95
C VAL A 44 17.96 7.13 -4.51
N LEU A 45 19.07 6.97 -3.78
CA LEU A 45 20.20 6.14 -4.20
C LEU A 45 19.81 4.67 -4.40
N ALA A 46 18.96 4.13 -3.51
CA ALA A 46 18.45 2.78 -3.65
C ALA A 46 17.56 2.63 -4.89
N GLN A 47 16.74 3.64 -5.20
CA GLN A 47 15.91 3.65 -6.41
C GLN A 47 16.77 3.75 -7.68
N GLU A 48 17.81 4.54 -7.68
CA GLU A 48 18.79 4.61 -8.79
C GLU A 48 19.37 3.22 -9.07
N LYS A 49 19.84 2.54 -8.04
CA LYS A 49 20.38 1.17 -8.16
C LYS A 49 19.33 0.17 -8.63
N ILE A 50 18.09 0.26 -8.13
CA ILE A 50 16.96 -0.58 -8.57
C ILE A 50 16.72 -0.37 -10.08
N ASN A 51 16.87 0.84 -10.58
CA ASN A 51 16.55 1.23 -11.95
C ASN A 51 17.69 1.03 -12.97
N GLU A 52 18.88 0.55 -12.55
CA GLU A 52 20.02 0.28 -13.44
C GLU A 52 19.68 -0.64 -14.62
N ASP A 53 18.78 -1.61 -14.41
CA ASP A 53 18.33 -2.53 -15.47
C ASP A 53 17.30 -1.92 -16.44
N ARG A 54 16.85 -0.67 -16.19
CA ARG A 54 15.89 0.10 -17.00
C ARG A 54 14.55 -0.59 -17.23
N LYS A 55 14.17 -1.54 -16.36
CA LYS A 55 12.87 -2.22 -16.42
C LYS A 55 11.83 -1.50 -15.57
N ILE A 56 10.59 -1.52 -16.03
CA ILE A 56 9.48 -1.01 -15.26
C ILE A 56 9.19 -1.96 -14.09
N LYS A 57 9.11 -1.38 -12.90
CA LYS A 57 8.82 -2.11 -11.66
C LYS A 57 7.69 -1.41 -10.90
N PHE A 58 6.94 -2.20 -10.17
CA PHE A 58 5.86 -1.72 -9.32
C PHE A 58 6.22 -1.93 -7.86
N PHE A 59 6.06 -0.89 -7.06
CA PHE A 59 6.30 -0.94 -5.62
C PHE A 59 5.07 -0.47 -4.85
N LYS A 60 4.75 -1.18 -3.77
CA LYS A 60 3.83 -0.70 -2.73
C LYS A 60 4.63 0.12 -1.74
N THR A 61 4.09 1.25 -1.32
CA THR A 61 4.63 2.03 -0.21
C THR A 61 3.50 2.61 0.63
N HIS A 62 3.77 2.86 1.91
CA HIS A 62 2.92 3.66 2.79
C HIS A 62 3.53 5.04 3.03
N ASN A 63 4.67 5.31 2.43
CA ASN A 63 5.40 6.55 2.66
C ASN A 63 4.61 7.77 2.16
N ALA A 64 4.63 8.84 2.94
CA ALA A 64 4.23 10.15 2.44
C ALA A 64 5.23 10.62 1.36
N LEU A 65 4.77 11.40 0.39
CA LEU A 65 5.64 12.03 -0.61
C LEU A 65 6.23 13.30 -0.02
N VAL A 66 7.25 13.13 0.79
CA VAL A 66 7.86 14.20 1.57
C VAL A 66 9.38 14.21 1.39
N LYS A 67 9.96 15.32 1.85
CA LYS A 67 11.38 15.47 2.07
C LYS A 67 11.65 15.36 3.58
N LEU A 68 12.44 14.39 4.00
CA LEU A 68 12.89 14.25 5.39
C LEU A 68 14.28 14.89 5.54
N GLY A 69 14.36 16.03 6.22
CA GLY A 69 15.57 16.82 6.22
C GLY A 69 15.91 17.28 4.79
N ASN A 70 17.02 16.80 4.26
CA ASN A 70 17.49 17.10 2.90
C ASN A 70 17.20 15.98 1.88
N TYR A 71 16.49 14.92 2.27
CA TYR A 71 16.34 13.70 1.49
C TYR A 71 14.93 13.53 0.98
N ASP A 72 14.75 13.52 -0.33
CA ASP A 72 13.47 13.29 -0.99
C ASP A 72 13.13 11.78 -0.95
N PHE A 73 11.83 11.46 -0.84
CA PHE A 73 11.40 10.06 -0.94
C PHE A 73 11.69 9.47 -2.33
N THR A 74 11.46 10.24 -3.38
CA THR A 74 11.72 9.87 -4.77
C THR A 74 11.90 11.13 -5.64
N ASN A 75 12.27 10.93 -6.91
CA ASN A 75 12.40 12.00 -7.89
C ASN A 75 11.94 11.56 -9.28
N ARG A 76 11.88 12.50 -10.23
CA ARG A 76 11.46 12.24 -11.63
C ARG A 76 12.36 11.28 -12.41
N ALA A 77 13.62 11.15 -12.02
CA ALA A 77 14.53 10.23 -12.67
C ALA A 77 14.26 8.77 -12.27
N ASN A 78 13.72 8.56 -11.08
CA ASN A 78 13.51 7.24 -10.49
C ASN A 78 12.07 6.74 -10.55
N SER A 79 11.08 7.64 -10.64
CA SER A 79 9.67 7.27 -10.64
C SER A 79 8.92 7.87 -11.82
N LEU A 80 8.20 7.05 -12.57
CA LEU A 80 7.36 7.48 -13.69
C LEU A 80 6.06 8.12 -13.21
N GLY A 81 5.52 7.66 -12.08
CA GLY A 81 4.27 8.12 -11.50
C GLY A 81 3.80 7.22 -10.38
N GLY A 82 2.60 7.46 -9.88
CA GLY A 82 2.02 6.68 -8.80
C GLY A 82 0.51 6.51 -8.94
N ILE A 83 0.00 5.51 -8.22
CA ILE A 83 -1.42 5.29 -8.00
C ILE A 83 -1.65 5.44 -6.50
N TYR A 84 -2.47 6.40 -6.11
CA TYR A 84 -2.82 6.65 -4.72
C TYR A 84 -4.28 6.24 -4.47
N ILE A 85 -4.47 5.26 -3.60
CA ILE A 85 -5.81 4.78 -3.23
C ILE A 85 -6.16 5.41 -1.88
N VAL A 86 -7.21 6.24 -1.88
CA VAL A 86 -7.75 6.87 -0.68
C VAL A 86 -9.07 6.20 -0.29
N ARG A 87 -9.29 6.05 1.00
CA ARG A 87 -10.53 5.53 1.57
C ARG A 87 -11.06 6.51 2.61
N ASP A 88 -12.38 6.51 2.86
CA ASP A 88 -12.97 7.29 3.96
C ASP A 88 -12.19 7.05 5.26
N PRO A 89 -11.63 8.11 5.90
CA PRO A 89 -10.77 7.97 7.08
C PRO A 89 -11.46 7.27 8.24
N ARG A 90 -12.78 7.36 8.37
CA ARG A 90 -13.56 6.67 9.40
C ARG A 90 -13.55 5.16 9.19
N ASN A 91 -13.62 4.69 7.94
CA ASN A 91 -13.44 3.28 7.63
C ASN A 91 -11.99 2.81 7.81
N VAL A 92 -11.01 3.69 7.59
CA VAL A 92 -9.60 3.41 7.85
C VAL A 92 -9.36 3.25 9.35
N LEU A 93 -9.93 4.13 10.17
CA LEU A 93 -9.84 4.10 11.62
C LEU A 93 -10.35 2.76 12.19
N ASP A 94 -11.54 2.32 11.78
CA ASP A 94 -12.11 1.03 12.21
C ASP A 94 -11.22 -0.15 11.78
N SER A 95 -10.71 -0.12 10.55
CA SER A 95 -9.79 -1.15 10.05
C SER A 95 -8.46 -1.17 10.80
N MET A 96 -7.91 0.01 11.12
CA MET A 96 -6.66 0.17 11.88
C MET A 96 -6.83 -0.34 13.33
N SER A 97 -7.90 0.06 14.02
CA SER A 97 -8.22 -0.42 15.36
C SER A 97 -8.19 -1.94 15.44
N ARG A 98 -8.83 -2.60 14.50
CA ARG A 98 -8.86 -4.06 14.40
C ARG A 98 -7.50 -4.68 14.07
N HIS A 99 -6.81 -4.13 13.07
CA HIS A 99 -5.53 -4.67 12.62
C HIS A 99 -4.45 -4.57 13.70
N PHE A 100 -4.39 -3.44 14.40
CA PHE A 100 -3.42 -3.25 15.48
C PHE A 100 -3.91 -3.71 16.85
N GLN A 101 -5.18 -4.14 16.95
CA GLN A 101 -5.83 -4.55 18.20
C GLN A 101 -5.73 -3.46 19.28
N ILE A 102 -6.14 -2.26 18.91
CA ILE A 102 -6.21 -1.04 19.75
C ILE A 102 -7.64 -0.47 19.68
N ASP A 103 -8.02 0.34 20.66
CA ASP A 103 -9.30 1.04 20.63
C ASP A 103 -9.33 2.15 19.56
N HIS A 104 -10.52 2.71 19.32
CA HIS A 104 -10.70 3.74 18.30
C HIS A 104 -10.00 5.04 18.66
N ASP A 105 -9.94 5.41 19.94
CA ASP A 105 -9.24 6.63 20.38
C ASP A 105 -7.75 6.54 20.08
N LYS A 106 -7.14 5.41 20.41
CA LYS A 106 -5.74 5.17 20.11
C LYS A 106 -5.46 5.09 18.60
N ALA A 107 -6.37 4.50 17.84
CA ALA A 107 -6.26 4.50 16.37
C ALA A 107 -6.36 5.92 15.80
N LEU A 108 -7.24 6.77 16.36
CA LEU A 108 -7.34 8.18 15.97
C LEU A 108 -6.08 8.97 16.29
N GLU A 109 -5.50 8.79 17.49
CA GLU A 109 -4.21 9.39 17.85
C GLU A 109 -3.13 9.05 16.82
N VAL A 110 -3.01 7.76 16.44
CA VAL A 110 -2.03 7.31 15.44
C VAL A 110 -2.30 7.94 14.08
N MET A 111 -3.58 8.03 13.65
CA MET A 111 -3.94 8.67 12.37
C MET A 111 -3.67 10.17 12.35
N GLN A 112 -3.67 10.83 13.50
CA GLN A 112 -3.40 12.27 13.65
C GLN A 112 -1.92 12.58 13.90
N ASP A 113 -1.10 11.58 14.24
CA ASP A 113 0.31 11.80 14.55
C ASP A 113 1.10 12.19 13.29
N LYS A 114 1.58 13.44 13.27
CA LYS A 114 2.39 14.00 12.19
C LYS A 114 3.79 13.37 12.07
N LYS A 115 4.23 12.65 13.10
CA LYS A 115 5.52 11.95 13.14
C LYS A 115 5.38 10.45 12.97
N ASN A 116 4.18 9.97 12.67
CA ASN A 116 3.90 8.55 12.51
C ASN A 116 4.77 7.91 11.43
N PHE A 117 5.30 6.74 11.74
CA PHE A 117 6.06 5.89 10.82
C PHE A 117 5.75 4.42 11.07
N THR A 118 6.08 3.58 10.11
CA THR A 118 6.00 2.12 10.25
C THR A 118 7.29 1.44 9.85
N TYR A 119 7.46 0.23 10.36
CA TYR A 119 8.53 -0.70 10.05
C TYR A 119 8.08 -2.12 10.40
N ASP A 120 8.85 -3.16 10.08
CA ASP A 120 8.54 -4.52 10.49
C ASP A 120 8.84 -4.71 12.00
N PHE A 121 7.81 -4.60 12.83
CA PHE A 121 7.91 -4.72 14.30
C PHE A 121 8.46 -6.07 14.78
N LYS A 122 8.51 -7.11 13.92
CA LYS A 122 9.14 -8.39 14.25
C LYS A 122 10.66 -8.28 14.28
N LYS A 123 11.22 -7.29 13.60
CA LYS A 123 12.66 -6.99 13.57
C LYS A 123 12.98 -5.99 14.66
N LYS A 124 13.27 -6.48 15.87
CA LYS A 124 13.61 -5.62 17.01
C LYS A 124 14.79 -4.72 16.67
N LYS A 125 14.59 -3.38 16.74
CA LYS A 125 15.60 -2.34 16.44
C LYS A 125 16.25 -2.44 15.06
N ASP A 126 15.59 -3.00 14.06
CA ASP A 126 16.01 -2.95 12.67
C ASP A 126 14.99 -2.10 11.89
N TYR A 127 15.35 -0.85 11.63
CA TYR A 127 14.53 0.12 10.91
C TYR A 127 14.87 0.21 9.41
N SER A 128 15.47 -0.84 8.84
CA SER A 128 15.85 -0.87 7.43
C SER A 128 14.69 -0.69 6.44
N ASP A 129 13.48 -1.04 6.85
CA ASP A 129 12.24 -0.88 6.09
C ASP A 129 11.36 0.28 6.59
N TYR A 130 11.96 1.24 7.26
CA TYR A 130 11.31 2.45 7.75
C TYR A 130 10.54 3.18 6.65
N GLN A 131 9.27 3.46 6.91
CA GLN A 131 8.40 4.27 6.06
C GLN A 131 7.80 5.41 6.89
N PHE A 132 8.00 6.63 6.46
CA PHE A 132 7.41 7.80 7.09
C PHE A 132 5.99 8.00 6.59
N ILE A 133 5.02 7.74 7.44
CA ILE A 133 3.59 7.83 7.09
C ILE A 133 3.07 9.24 7.29
N SER A 134 3.45 9.93 8.38
CA SER A 134 2.83 11.16 8.87
C SER A 134 1.37 10.94 9.30
N SER A 135 0.61 12.01 9.55
CA SER A 135 -0.84 11.88 9.75
C SER A 135 -1.55 11.45 8.46
N TRP A 136 -2.73 10.86 8.58
CA TRP A 136 -3.54 10.46 7.42
C TRP A 136 -3.76 11.63 6.44
N GLU A 137 -4.11 12.80 6.98
CA GLU A 137 -4.33 14.00 6.18
C GLU A 137 -3.06 14.47 5.46
N LEU A 138 -1.94 14.60 6.18
CA LEU A 138 -0.68 15.07 5.60
C LEU A 138 -0.12 14.07 4.59
N ASN A 139 -0.29 12.77 4.82
CA ASN A 139 0.07 11.76 3.82
C ASN A 139 -0.71 12.00 2.53
N TYR A 140 -2.04 12.09 2.61
CA TYR A 140 -2.88 12.36 1.45
C TYR A 140 -2.50 13.68 0.75
N GLN A 141 -2.32 14.77 1.51
CA GLN A 141 -1.96 16.07 0.97
C GLN A 141 -0.59 16.07 0.28
N SER A 142 0.38 15.32 0.81
CA SER A 142 1.72 15.21 0.23
C SER A 142 1.70 14.65 -1.19
N TRP A 143 0.85 13.66 -1.44
CA TRP A 143 0.66 13.08 -2.77
C TRP A 143 -0.23 13.96 -3.66
N LYS A 144 -1.30 14.53 -3.10
CA LYS A 144 -2.28 15.32 -3.86
C LYS A 144 -1.71 16.63 -4.39
N ASN A 145 -0.96 17.33 -3.57
CA ASN A 145 -0.45 18.67 -3.89
C ASN A 145 0.93 18.62 -4.55
N ASN A 146 1.44 17.42 -4.87
CA ASN A 146 2.72 17.31 -5.53
C ASN A 146 2.63 17.74 -7.00
N ASN A 147 3.71 18.35 -7.47
CA ASN A 147 3.96 18.66 -8.89
C ASN A 147 5.18 17.88 -9.43
N LEU A 148 5.70 16.94 -8.65
CA LEU A 148 6.87 16.15 -8.99
C LEU A 148 6.52 15.03 -9.97
N LEU A 149 5.44 14.29 -9.72
CA LEU A 149 5.06 13.08 -10.44
C LEU A 149 3.59 13.12 -10.83
N PRO A 150 3.21 12.53 -11.98
CA PRO A 150 1.81 12.27 -12.27
C PRO A 150 1.26 11.21 -11.31
N ILE A 151 0.16 11.53 -10.61
CA ILE A 151 -0.49 10.62 -9.68
C ILE A 151 -1.94 10.39 -10.10
N LYS A 152 -2.33 9.13 -10.24
CA LYS A 152 -3.73 8.72 -10.40
C LYS A 152 -4.33 8.52 -9.00
N PHE A 153 -5.25 9.39 -8.62
CA PHE A 153 -6.02 9.24 -7.39
C PHE A 153 -7.24 8.37 -7.63
N LEU A 154 -7.45 7.43 -6.73
CA LEU A 154 -8.60 6.51 -6.74
C LEU A 154 -9.27 6.52 -5.38
N LYS A 155 -10.59 6.59 -5.35
CA LYS A 155 -11.35 6.30 -4.13
C LYS A 155 -11.56 4.79 -4.02
N TYR A 156 -11.35 4.25 -2.85
CA TYR A 156 -11.60 2.84 -2.58
C TYR A 156 -13.07 2.48 -2.84
N GLU A 157 -13.98 3.39 -2.55
CA GLU A 157 -15.41 3.25 -2.76
C GLU A 157 -15.75 3.10 -4.25
N ASP A 158 -15.07 3.84 -5.14
CA ASP A 158 -15.24 3.72 -6.60
C ASP A 158 -14.69 2.36 -7.10
N LEU A 159 -13.57 1.89 -6.51
CA LEU A 159 -13.04 0.56 -6.77
C LEU A 159 -14.04 -0.55 -6.41
N LEU A 160 -14.87 -0.36 -5.39
CA LEU A 160 -15.88 -1.33 -4.99
C LEU A 160 -17.10 -1.32 -5.92
N SER A 161 -17.59 -0.14 -6.28
CA SER A 161 -18.82 0.02 -7.08
C SER A 161 -18.58 -0.20 -8.57
N GLU A 162 -17.43 0.25 -9.09
CA GLU A 162 -17.11 0.29 -10.52
C GLU A 162 -15.76 -0.37 -10.84
N THR A 163 -15.44 -1.48 -10.18
CA THR A 163 -14.12 -2.14 -10.20
C THR A 163 -13.53 -2.25 -11.61
N PHE A 164 -14.33 -2.70 -12.58
CA PHE A 164 -13.85 -2.91 -13.94
C PHE A 164 -13.46 -1.59 -14.63
N PHE A 165 -14.26 -0.55 -14.48
CA PHE A 165 -14.00 0.74 -15.12
C PHE A 165 -12.80 1.44 -14.47
N VAL A 166 -12.73 1.43 -13.15
CA VAL A 166 -11.57 1.98 -12.41
C VAL A 166 -10.29 1.22 -12.77
N PHE A 167 -10.35 -0.11 -12.87
CA PHE A 167 -9.20 -0.91 -13.28
C PHE A 167 -8.76 -0.59 -14.73
N LYS A 168 -9.72 -0.38 -15.65
CA LYS A 168 -9.41 0.09 -17.01
C LYS A 168 -8.66 1.43 -16.97
N GLU A 169 -9.15 2.41 -16.22
CA GLU A 169 -8.47 3.71 -16.07
C GLU A 169 -7.06 3.59 -15.51
N ILE A 170 -6.81 2.66 -14.57
CA ILE A 170 -5.48 2.35 -14.06
C ILE A 170 -4.56 1.86 -15.18
N ILE A 171 -5.01 0.89 -15.97
CA ILE A 171 -4.22 0.36 -17.09
C ILE A 171 -3.92 1.44 -18.12
N GLU A 172 -4.91 2.25 -18.49
CA GLU A 172 -4.72 3.36 -19.44
C GLU A 172 -3.71 4.40 -18.90
N PHE A 173 -3.76 4.70 -17.60
CA PHE A 173 -2.80 5.58 -16.96
C PHE A 173 -1.38 5.00 -16.99
N ILE A 174 -1.22 3.71 -16.66
CA ILE A 174 0.08 3.02 -16.73
C ILE A 174 0.61 3.01 -18.17
N ASN A 175 -0.22 2.64 -19.15
CA ASN A 175 0.18 2.61 -20.55
C ASN A 175 0.65 4.00 -21.04
N LYS A 176 -0.03 5.06 -20.60
CA LYS A 176 0.40 6.44 -20.90
C LYS A 176 1.77 6.75 -20.29
N LEU A 177 2.01 6.38 -19.02
CA LEU A 177 3.30 6.62 -18.34
C LEU A 177 4.45 5.85 -18.98
N THR A 178 4.18 4.63 -19.42
CA THR A 178 5.20 3.71 -19.97
C THR A 178 5.34 3.81 -21.49
N ASN A 179 4.50 4.63 -22.13
CA ASN A 179 4.37 4.70 -23.58
C ASN A 179 4.06 3.32 -24.21
N ASP A 180 3.35 2.48 -23.49
CA ASP A 180 2.91 1.16 -23.96
C ASP A 180 1.72 1.30 -24.91
N LYS A 181 1.88 0.80 -26.13
CA LYS A 181 0.87 0.82 -27.20
C LYS A 181 0.08 -0.49 -27.32
N SER A 182 0.31 -1.45 -26.44
CA SER A 182 -0.37 -2.77 -26.49
C SER A 182 -1.90 -2.67 -26.28
N GLY A 183 -2.36 -1.54 -25.73
CA GLY A 183 -3.77 -1.27 -25.53
C GLY A 183 -4.36 -1.97 -24.30
N PHE A 184 -5.69 -1.93 -24.21
CA PHE A 184 -6.46 -2.52 -23.11
C PHE A 184 -7.18 -3.80 -23.56
N SER A 185 -6.81 -4.93 -22.95
CA SER A 185 -7.53 -6.19 -23.18
C SER A 185 -8.70 -6.32 -22.21
N ARG A 186 -9.93 -6.15 -22.74
CA ARG A 186 -11.16 -6.27 -21.94
C ARG A 186 -11.31 -7.64 -21.29
N GLU A 187 -10.96 -8.70 -22.00
CA GLU A 187 -11.06 -10.08 -21.51
C GLU A 187 -10.11 -10.32 -20.33
N LYS A 188 -8.82 -9.99 -20.50
CA LYS A 188 -7.83 -10.11 -19.41
C LYS A 188 -8.22 -9.29 -18.19
N ALA A 189 -8.74 -8.09 -18.39
CA ALA A 189 -9.19 -7.23 -17.31
C ALA A 189 -10.39 -7.83 -16.55
N LYS A 190 -11.37 -8.38 -17.28
CA LYS A 190 -12.49 -9.09 -16.65
C LYS A 190 -12.02 -10.29 -15.84
N ASN A 191 -11.12 -11.09 -16.39
CA ASN A 191 -10.58 -12.26 -15.70
C ASN A 191 -9.82 -11.83 -14.43
N ALA A 192 -8.98 -10.79 -14.50
CA ALA A 192 -8.27 -10.27 -13.35
C ALA A 192 -9.25 -9.79 -12.26
N VAL A 193 -10.23 -8.97 -12.59
CA VAL A 193 -11.23 -8.46 -11.65
C VAL A 193 -12.04 -9.60 -11.00
N ASN A 194 -12.52 -10.54 -11.80
CA ASN A 194 -13.32 -11.65 -11.29
C ASN A 194 -12.51 -12.56 -10.35
N THR A 195 -11.28 -12.90 -10.72
CA THR A 195 -10.45 -13.83 -9.93
C THR A 195 -9.84 -13.20 -8.69
N THR A 196 -9.76 -11.86 -8.63
CA THR A 196 -9.33 -11.10 -7.45
C THR A 196 -10.48 -10.46 -6.68
N SER A 197 -11.73 -10.93 -6.86
CA SER A 197 -12.85 -10.48 -6.05
C SER A 197 -12.60 -10.75 -4.57
N PHE A 198 -13.22 -9.95 -3.70
CA PHE A 198 -13.07 -10.08 -2.24
C PHE A 198 -13.37 -11.50 -1.75
N GLU A 199 -14.43 -12.10 -2.26
CA GLU A 199 -14.84 -13.47 -1.91
C GLU A 199 -13.80 -14.51 -2.33
N ASN A 200 -13.20 -14.34 -3.50
CA ASN A 200 -12.15 -15.25 -3.97
C ASN A 200 -10.86 -15.10 -3.15
N LEU A 201 -10.46 -13.86 -2.86
CA LEU A 201 -9.28 -13.60 -2.02
C LEU A 201 -9.48 -14.12 -0.60
N LYS A 202 -10.68 -13.99 -0.04
CA LYS A 202 -11.04 -14.55 1.26
C LYS A 202 -10.94 -16.08 1.26
N LYS A 203 -11.46 -16.77 0.24
CA LYS A 203 -11.31 -18.22 0.09
C LYS A 203 -9.86 -18.66 -0.02
N ILE A 204 -9.04 -17.90 -0.77
CA ILE A 204 -7.60 -18.17 -0.89
C ILE A 204 -6.92 -18.02 0.48
N GLU A 205 -7.27 -17.00 1.27
CA GLU A 205 -6.74 -16.85 2.63
C GLU A 205 -7.15 -18.00 3.55
N GLU A 206 -8.40 -18.47 3.48
CA GLU A 206 -8.91 -19.59 4.26
C GLU A 206 -8.16 -20.89 3.93
N THR A 207 -7.83 -21.11 2.66
CA THR A 207 -7.18 -22.35 2.18
C THR A 207 -5.66 -22.31 2.33
N ASN A 208 -5.03 -21.22 1.91
CA ASN A 208 -3.58 -21.12 1.75
C ASN A 208 -2.92 -20.20 2.80
N GLY A 209 -3.73 -19.50 3.60
CA GLY A 209 -3.27 -18.43 4.46
C GLY A 209 -2.93 -17.15 3.70
N PHE A 210 -2.67 -16.08 4.44
CA PHE A 210 -2.22 -14.79 3.90
C PHE A 210 -1.17 -14.18 4.83
N GLY A 211 -0.10 -13.63 4.26
CA GLY A 211 1.06 -13.16 5.03
C GLY A 211 0.80 -11.95 5.93
N GLU A 212 -0.24 -11.16 5.62
CA GLU A 212 -0.65 -9.99 6.43
C GLU A 212 -1.74 -10.34 7.45
N SER A 213 -2.16 -11.61 7.57
CA SER A 213 -3.05 -12.06 8.65
C SER A 213 -2.33 -11.94 9.99
N ILE A 214 -3.05 -11.55 11.03
CA ILE A 214 -2.51 -11.37 12.38
C ILE A 214 -3.04 -12.41 13.35
N ILE A 215 -2.40 -12.53 14.51
CA ILE A 215 -2.84 -13.42 15.59
C ILE A 215 -3.43 -12.53 16.69
N SER A 216 -4.63 -12.88 17.16
CA SER A 216 -5.25 -12.22 18.31
C SER A 216 -4.31 -12.28 19.52
N ARG A 217 -4.11 -11.15 20.17
CA ARG A 217 -3.31 -11.09 21.40
C ARG A 217 -3.97 -11.83 22.55
N GLU A 218 -5.31 -11.78 22.61
CA GLU A 218 -6.10 -12.39 23.69
C GLU A 218 -6.41 -13.86 23.41
N GLU A 219 -7.06 -14.13 22.29
CA GLU A 219 -7.58 -15.49 21.99
C GLU A 219 -6.53 -16.42 21.37
N LYS A 220 -5.36 -15.89 20.94
CA LYS A 220 -4.33 -16.62 20.19
C LYS A 220 -4.83 -17.27 18.88
N LYS A 221 -5.99 -16.82 18.39
CA LYS A 221 -6.57 -17.26 17.12
C LYS A 221 -6.12 -16.33 15.98
N LYS A 222 -6.13 -16.88 14.77
CA LYS A 222 -5.85 -16.10 13.57
C LYS A 222 -7.01 -15.14 13.28
N ILE A 223 -6.68 -13.86 13.10
CA ILE A 223 -7.59 -12.84 12.61
C ILE A 223 -7.37 -12.72 11.10
N PRO A 224 -8.35 -13.06 10.25
CA PRO A 224 -8.19 -13.00 8.81
C PRO A 224 -8.02 -11.55 8.34
N PHE A 225 -7.17 -11.39 7.33
CA PHE A 225 -6.97 -10.09 6.68
C PHE A 225 -8.21 -9.67 5.88
N PHE A 226 -8.77 -10.61 5.09
CA PHE A 226 -10.01 -10.37 4.33
C PHE A 226 -11.24 -10.60 5.22
N HIS A 227 -11.52 -9.62 6.10
CA HIS A 227 -12.60 -9.74 7.09
C HIS A 227 -13.92 -9.10 6.63
N LEU A 228 -14.05 -7.79 6.76
CA LEU A 228 -15.27 -7.07 6.38
C LEU A 228 -15.26 -6.60 4.92
N GLY A 229 -14.10 -6.21 4.41
CA GLY A 229 -13.92 -5.75 3.04
C GLY A 229 -14.94 -4.68 2.62
N PRO A 230 -15.75 -4.97 1.58
CA PRO A 230 -16.82 -4.08 1.13
C PRO A 230 -17.90 -3.79 2.16
N LYS A 231 -18.07 -4.68 3.15
CA LYS A 231 -19.10 -4.55 4.22
C LYS A 231 -18.65 -3.63 5.35
N ASN A 232 -17.38 -3.20 5.37
CA ASN A 232 -16.92 -2.25 6.38
C ASN A 232 -17.59 -0.90 6.16
N ASN A 233 -18.42 -0.51 7.13
CA ASN A 233 -19.17 0.72 7.10
C ASN A 233 -19.12 1.37 8.49
N TRP A 234 -18.37 2.43 8.60
CA TRP A 234 -18.18 3.19 9.85
C TRP A 234 -19.52 3.58 10.51
N LYS A 235 -20.57 3.90 9.73
CA LYS A 235 -21.91 4.25 10.25
C LYS A 235 -22.54 3.16 11.10
N LYS A 236 -22.10 1.91 10.97
CA LYS A 236 -22.58 0.77 11.76
C LYS A 236 -21.66 0.43 12.92
N ASN A 237 -20.40 0.86 12.84
CA ASN A 237 -19.35 0.43 13.74
C ASN A 237 -19.01 1.47 14.80
N PHE A 238 -19.44 2.73 14.59
CA PHE A 238 -19.21 3.80 15.56
C PHE A 238 -20.49 4.19 16.29
N ASP A 239 -20.35 4.48 17.58
CA ASP A 239 -21.40 5.08 18.38
C ASP A 239 -21.65 6.52 17.93
N LYS A 240 -22.88 7.02 18.19
CA LYS A 240 -23.29 8.37 17.76
C LYS A 240 -22.41 9.49 18.31
N GLU A 241 -21.68 9.25 19.39
CA GLU A 241 -20.75 10.20 19.99
C GLU A 241 -19.43 10.32 19.24
N PHE A 242 -19.10 9.39 18.34
CA PHE A 242 -17.86 9.36 17.57
C PHE A 242 -18.01 10.01 16.18
N VAL A 243 -19.19 10.48 15.82
CA VAL A 243 -19.55 11.08 14.54
C VAL A 243 -19.83 12.56 14.72
#